data_1ff79e00fc0ae636d8eeed780f69e5ed
#
_entry.id   1ff79e00fc0ae636d8eeed780f69e5ed
#
_cell.length_a   1.000
_cell.length_b   1.000
_cell.length_c   1.000
_cell.angle_alpha   90.00
_cell.angle_beta   90.00
_cell.angle_gamma   90.00
#
_symmetry.space_group_name_H-M   'P 1'
#
loop_
_entity.id
_entity.type
_entity.pdbx_description
1 polymer ?
#
loop_
_entity_poly.entity_id
_entity_poly.type
_entity_poly.pdbx_seq_one_letter_code
_entity_poly.pdbx_strand_id
1 'polypeptide(L)'
;MGAPMAANLLKAGWQVKGWNRSPGAVRALEGLGGTGVDSVTDLRDEPVLIFMLPDLPFIEEAAAGLLEAWREVPPATGTLVVVMSSVSPVGVRAFASTVADASNGNASVLDAPVSGGTDGARRGTLAIMTGGSEQDFRRILPALEAMGSSVRLLGDLGAGSLAKACNQLIVGTTTAALAEAAELAERSGMDVHALFEVLSGGLAASRVLELVGPRLAAKDYTPTGPAKFMHKDLSFVLESAGTAGTAAPMASAGVDLYAEVVAQGLGDLDLAAVRQAIATMGTA
;
A
#
# COMPACT_ATOMS: atom_id res chain seq x y z
N MET A 1 -5.68 6.13 3.53
CA MET A 1 -4.70 5.46 4.42
C MET A 1 -4.03 6.47 5.36
N GLY A 2 -3.33 7.49 4.90
CA GLY A 2 -2.54 8.40 5.74
C GLY A 2 -3.28 9.06 6.90
N ALA A 3 -4.49 9.59 6.69
CA ALA A 3 -5.23 10.28 7.75
C ALA A 3 -5.50 9.39 9.00
N PRO A 4 -6.04 8.16 8.89
CA PRO A 4 -6.21 7.31 10.07
C PRO A 4 -4.88 6.86 10.70
N MET A 5 -3.80 6.73 9.91
CA MET A 5 -2.46 6.44 10.45
C MET A 5 -1.95 7.62 11.27
N ALA A 6 -2.07 8.86 10.77
CA ALA A 6 -1.72 10.07 11.48
C ALA A 6 -2.54 10.23 12.79
N ALA A 7 -3.85 9.88 12.75
CA ALA A 7 -4.70 9.87 13.94
C ALA A 7 -4.17 8.93 15.04
N ASN A 8 -3.68 7.75 14.67
CA ASN A 8 -3.10 6.81 15.64
C ASN A 8 -1.77 7.32 16.22
N LEU A 9 -0.94 7.97 15.41
CA LEU A 9 0.29 8.63 15.90
C LEU A 9 -0.04 9.72 16.93
N LEU A 10 -1.00 10.62 16.62
CA LEU A 10 -1.47 11.66 17.54
C LEU A 10 -2.02 11.06 18.84
N LYS A 11 -2.83 10.01 18.73
CA LYS A 11 -3.38 9.29 19.89
C LYS A 11 -2.28 8.66 20.76
N ALA A 12 -1.20 8.23 20.16
CA ALA A 12 -0.03 7.68 20.86
C ALA A 12 0.91 8.78 21.43
N GLY A 13 0.54 10.05 21.29
CA GLY A 13 1.28 11.19 21.85
C GLY A 13 2.37 11.77 20.93
N TRP A 14 2.46 11.33 19.68
CA TRP A 14 3.39 11.91 18.71
C TRP A 14 2.89 13.27 18.24
N GLN A 15 3.80 14.20 18.03
CA GLN A 15 3.51 15.43 17.29
C GLN A 15 3.52 15.09 15.80
N VAL A 16 2.46 15.46 15.10
CA VAL A 16 2.32 15.18 13.66
C VAL A 16 2.08 16.48 12.92
N LYS A 17 3.02 16.81 12.03
CA LYS A 17 2.81 17.82 11.00
C LYS A 17 2.47 17.13 9.70
N GLY A 18 1.60 17.71 8.89
CA GLY A 18 1.18 17.04 7.66
C GLY A 18 0.86 17.98 6.52
N TRP A 19 1.28 17.54 5.35
CA TRP A 19 0.93 18.15 4.07
C TRP A 19 0.09 17.18 3.24
N ASN A 20 -0.83 17.72 2.48
CA ASN A 20 -1.53 16.99 1.42
C ASN A 20 -1.94 17.95 0.31
N ARG A 21 -1.90 17.48 -0.94
CA ARG A 21 -2.35 18.26 -2.11
C ARG A 21 -3.80 18.77 -1.95
N SER A 22 -4.66 18.01 -1.27
CA SER A 22 -6.06 18.40 -1.01
C SER A 22 -6.17 19.09 0.35
N PRO A 23 -6.58 20.37 0.41
CA PRO A 23 -6.69 21.12 1.68
C PRO A 23 -7.64 20.49 2.71
N GLY A 24 -8.63 19.72 2.25
CA GLY A 24 -9.57 19.02 3.14
C GLY A 24 -8.90 17.99 4.03
N ALA A 25 -7.87 17.29 3.54
CA ALA A 25 -7.12 16.32 4.32
C ALA A 25 -6.24 17.01 5.39
N VAL A 26 -5.68 18.17 5.09
CA VAL A 26 -4.92 18.99 6.06
C VAL A 26 -5.82 19.46 7.18
N ARG A 27 -6.97 20.04 6.85
CA ARG A 27 -7.97 20.45 7.87
C ARG A 27 -8.45 19.27 8.73
N ALA A 28 -8.60 18.08 8.16
CA ALA A 28 -8.96 16.90 8.92
C ALA A 28 -7.86 16.50 9.92
N LEU A 29 -6.58 16.64 9.56
CA LEU A 29 -5.46 16.43 10.48
C LEU A 29 -5.46 17.44 11.61
N GLU A 30 -5.68 18.73 11.29
CA GLU A 30 -5.77 19.80 12.30
C GLU A 30 -6.93 19.57 13.29
N GLY A 31 -8.09 19.11 12.79
CA GLY A 31 -9.22 18.72 13.63
C GLY A 31 -8.93 17.56 14.60
N LEU A 32 -7.86 16.79 14.36
CA LEU A 32 -7.37 15.73 15.24
C LEU A 32 -6.24 16.19 16.18
N GLY A 33 -5.83 17.46 16.12
CA GLY A 33 -4.77 18.04 16.93
C GLY A 33 -3.37 17.98 16.27
N GLY A 34 -3.29 17.63 15.01
CA GLY A 34 -2.05 17.77 14.22
C GLY A 34 -1.87 19.20 13.70
N THR A 35 -0.74 19.45 13.05
CA THR A 35 -0.42 20.75 12.43
C THR A 35 -0.39 20.61 10.92
N GLY A 36 -1.20 21.40 10.22
CA GLY A 36 -1.12 21.53 8.77
C GLY A 36 0.05 22.40 8.35
N VAL A 37 0.65 22.06 7.20
CA VAL A 37 1.66 22.90 6.54
C VAL A 37 1.27 23.14 5.08
N ASP A 38 1.75 24.24 4.50
CA ASP A 38 1.38 24.65 3.14
C ASP A 38 2.21 23.93 2.08
N SER A 39 3.41 23.49 2.42
CA SER A 39 4.34 22.82 1.52
C SER A 39 5.05 21.65 2.20
N VAL A 40 5.45 20.63 1.43
CA VAL A 40 6.36 19.57 1.92
C VAL A 40 7.71 20.15 2.34
N THR A 41 8.15 21.24 1.74
CA THR A 41 9.38 21.94 2.11
C THR A 41 9.36 22.51 3.54
N ASP A 42 8.17 22.79 4.07
CA ASP A 42 8.03 23.24 5.48
C ASP A 42 8.35 22.14 6.50
N LEU A 43 8.46 20.89 6.02
CA LEU A 43 8.82 19.72 6.81
C LEU A 43 10.33 19.38 6.76
N ARG A 44 11.16 20.21 6.10
CA ARG A 44 12.58 19.92 5.82
C ARG A 44 13.43 19.69 7.06
N ASP A 45 13.03 20.25 8.20
CA ASP A 45 13.76 20.17 9.47
C ASP A 45 13.20 19.07 10.41
N GLU A 46 12.17 18.32 9.95
CA GLU A 46 11.60 17.25 10.76
C GLU A 46 12.53 16.02 10.79
N PRO A 47 12.71 15.39 11.96
CA PRO A 47 13.63 14.26 12.11
C PRO A 47 13.12 12.98 11.44
N VAL A 48 11.82 12.89 11.18
CA VAL A 48 11.16 11.76 10.50
C VAL A 48 10.13 12.28 9.52
N LEU A 49 10.23 11.83 8.27
CA LEU A 49 9.25 12.12 7.22
C LEU A 49 8.61 10.81 6.76
N ILE A 50 7.28 10.75 6.74
CA ILE A 50 6.51 9.58 6.32
C ILE A 50 5.76 9.89 5.04
N PHE A 51 6.03 9.14 3.98
CA PHE A 51 5.28 9.21 2.71
C PHE A 51 4.26 8.08 2.63
N MET A 52 2.98 8.46 2.46
CA MET A 52 1.86 7.53 2.27
C MET A 52 1.01 8.02 1.09
N LEU A 53 1.52 7.84 -0.12
CA LEU A 53 0.98 8.28 -1.39
C LEU A 53 0.63 7.08 -2.29
N PRO A 54 -0.10 7.26 -3.40
CA PRO A 54 -0.52 6.14 -4.25
C PRO A 54 0.62 5.33 -4.86
N ASP A 55 1.74 5.97 -5.23
CA ASP A 55 2.88 5.35 -5.90
C ASP A 55 4.12 6.22 -5.80
N LEU A 56 5.29 5.70 -6.24
CA LEU A 56 6.58 6.37 -6.20
C LEU A 56 6.62 7.71 -6.97
N PRO A 57 6.09 7.84 -8.20
CA PRO A 57 6.07 9.12 -8.89
C PRO A 57 5.39 10.25 -8.11
N PHE A 58 4.34 9.94 -7.34
CA PHE A 58 3.70 10.92 -6.47
C PHE A 58 4.56 11.31 -5.27
N ILE A 59 5.40 10.37 -4.79
CA ILE A 59 6.38 10.66 -3.72
C ILE A 59 7.47 11.57 -4.26
N GLU A 60 8.02 11.26 -5.43
CA GLU A 60 9.07 12.04 -6.10
C GLU A 60 8.59 13.46 -6.40
N GLU A 61 7.38 13.61 -6.94
CA GLU A 61 6.75 14.93 -7.18
C GLU A 61 6.60 15.71 -5.86
N ALA A 62 6.05 15.07 -4.82
CA ALA A 62 5.85 15.72 -3.52
C ALA A 62 7.18 16.10 -2.84
N ALA A 63 8.19 15.25 -2.96
CA ALA A 63 9.49 15.45 -2.34
C ALA A 63 10.40 16.43 -3.10
N ALA A 64 10.08 16.79 -4.35
CA ALA A 64 10.98 17.55 -5.22
C ALA A 64 11.50 18.84 -4.57
N GLY A 65 10.61 19.69 -4.06
CA GLY A 65 10.99 20.95 -3.41
C GLY A 65 11.74 20.73 -2.08
N LEU A 66 11.41 19.66 -1.34
CA LEU A 66 12.12 19.27 -0.13
C LEU A 66 13.57 18.87 -0.45
N LEU A 67 13.75 18.02 -1.47
CA LEU A 67 15.08 17.55 -1.87
C LEU A 67 15.92 18.70 -2.45
N GLU A 68 15.31 19.66 -3.14
CA GLU A 68 15.99 20.86 -3.59
C GLU A 68 16.47 21.72 -2.41
N ALA A 69 15.62 21.96 -1.41
CA ALA A 69 15.98 22.66 -0.20
C ALA A 69 17.11 21.97 0.59
N TRP A 70 17.14 20.65 0.60
CA TRP A 70 18.19 19.86 1.23
C TRP A 70 19.54 19.93 0.50
N ARG A 71 19.54 20.12 -0.83
CA ARG A 71 20.80 20.37 -1.57
C ARG A 71 21.44 21.70 -1.19
N GLU A 72 20.62 22.71 -0.85
CA GLU A 72 21.10 24.01 -0.39
C GLU A 72 21.52 23.97 1.08
N VAL A 73 20.67 23.39 1.94
CA VAL A 73 20.90 23.25 3.37
C VAL A 73 20.52 21.82 3.80
N PRO A 74 21.48 20.92 3.93
CA PRO A 74 21.23 19.54 4.33
C PRO A 74 20.48 19.44 5.65
N PRO A 75 19.60 18.43 5.83
CA PRO A 75 18.89 18.22 7.08
C PRO A 75 19.85 17.78 8.20
N ALA A 76 19.34 17.69 9.42
CA ALA A 76 20.08 17.15 10.55
C ALA A 76 20.55 15.72 10.27
N THR A 77 21.76 15.38 10.70
CA THR A 77 22.28 14.01 10.58
C THR A 77 21.37 13.02 11.30
N GLY A 78 21.01 11.95 10.60
CA GLY A 78 20.09 10.92 11.08
C GLY A 78 18.62 11.24 10.80
N THR A 79 18.30 12.20 9.93
CA THR A 79 16.94 12.35 9.40
C THR A 79 16.49 11.05 8.71
N LEU A 80 15.25 10.62 8.96
CA LEU A 80 14.72 9.37 8.44
C LEU A 80 13.52 9.63 7.52
N VAL A 81 13.59 9.12 6.31
CA VAL A 81 12.48 9.09 5.35
C VAL A 81 11.87 7.69 5.36
N VAL A 82 10.59 7.58 5.67
CA VAL A 82 9.84 6.31 5.73
C VAL A 82 8.86 6.26 4.57
N VAL A 83 9.02 5.32 3.67
CA VAL A 83 8.12 5.09 2.53
C VAL A 83 7.11 4.00 2.90
N MET A 84 5.87 4.41 3.22
CA MET A 84 4.79 3.48 3.59
C MET A 84 3.87 3.15 2.41
N SER A 85 4.12 3.71 1.26
CA SER A 85 3.43 3.43 -0.01
C SER A 85 3.83 2.06 -0.58
N SER A 86 2.94 1.45 -1.38
CA SER A 86 3.28 0.28 -2.19
C SER A 86 4.05 0.72 -3.43
N VAL A 87 5.36 0.50 -3.42
CA VAL A 87 6.30 0.91 -4.47
C VAL A 87 7.18 -0.27 -4.89
N SER A 88 7.83 -0.17 -6.06
CA SER A 88 8.79 -1.17 -6.53
C SER A 88 10.00 -1.24 -5.59
N PRO A 89 10.52 -2.46 -5.28
CA PRO A 89 11.78 -2.61 -4.54
C PRO A 89 12.98 -1.93 -5.22
N VAL A 90 13.02 -1.91 -6.55
CA VAL A 90 14.05 -1.20 -7.31
C VAL A 90 13.86 0.30 -7.19
N GLY A 91 12.62 0.76 -7.35
CA GLY A 91 12.27 2.18 -7.27
C GLY A 91 12.60 2.79 -5.90
N VAL A 92 12.28 2.11 -4.81
CA VAL A 92 12.57 2.67 -3.48
C VAL A 92 14.06 2.78 -3.21
N ARG A 93 14.88 1.86 -3.74
CA ARG A 93 16.35 1.97 -3.66
C ARG A 93 16.89 3.14 -4.48
N ALA A 94 16.34 3.36 -5.69
CA ALA A 94 16.69 4.52 -6.51
C ALA A 94 16.32 5.84 -5.81
N PHE A 95 15.13 5.91 -5.24
CA PHE A 95 14.68 7.05 -4.44
C PHE A 95 15.60 7.31 -3.25
N ALA A 96 16.03 6.26 -2.55
CA ALA A 96 16.97 6.39 -1.44
C ALA A 96 18.33 6.98 -1.86
N SER A 97 18.83 6.61 -3.03
CA SER A 97 20.03 7.24 -3.59
C SER A 97 19.82 8.74 -3.83
N THR A 98 18.66 9.11 -4.37
CA THR A 98 18.31 10.53 -4.59
C THR A 98 18.21 11.30 -3.26
N VAL A 99 17.65 10.68 -2.21
CA VAL A 99 17.56 11.25 -0.86
C VAL A 99 18.96 11.43 -0.26
N ALA A 100 19.82 10.41 -0.37
CA ALA A 100 21.20 10.46 0.14
C ALA A 100 22.01 11.57 -0.54
N ASP A 101 21.92 11.68 -1.86
CA ASP A 101 22.60 12.74 -2.63
C ASP A 101 22.10 14.13 -2.24
N ALA A 102 20.77 14.32 -2.14
CA ALA A 102 20.19 15.62 -1.81
C ALA A 102 20.48 16.04 -0.37
N SER A 103 20.58 15.10 0.56
CA SER A 103 20.82 15.36 1.98
C SER A 103 22.30 15.36 2.37
N ASN A 104 23.22 15.22 1.43
CA ASN A 104 24.65 15.02 1.69
C ASN A 104 24.91 13.83 2.66
N GLY A 105 24.14 12.76 2.54
CA GLY A 105 24.22 11.57 3.39
C GLY A 105 23.63 11.72 4.80
N ASN A 106 23.00 12.85 5.12
CA ASN A 106 22.42 13.10 6.44
C ASN A 106 21.07 12.42 6.66
N ALA A 107 20.38 12.05 5.59
CA ALA A 107 19.11 11.33 5.66
C ALA A 107 19.23 9.90 5.12
N SER A 108 18.54 8.96 5.78
CA SER A 108 18.38 7.57 5.36
C SER A 108 16.94 7.30 4.94
N VAL A 109 16.73 6.21 4.18
CA VAL A 109 15.40 5.75 3.76
C VAL A 109 15.11 4.37 4.31
N LEU A 110 13.88 4.17 4.75
CA LEU A 110 13.32 2.90 5.18
C LEU A 110 11.99 2.69 4.45
N ASP A 111 11.77 1.53 3.85
CA ASP A 111 10.49 1.18 3.27
C ASP A 111 9.64 0.38 4.26
N ALA A 112 8.38 0.78 4.40
CA ALA A 112 7.46 0.22 5.40
C ALA A 112 6.02 0.10 4.88
N PRO A 113 5.80 -0.51 3.71
CA PRO A 113 4.45 -0.68 3.18
C PRO A 113 3.57 -1.49 4.11
N VAL A 114 2.25 -1.30 3.95
CA VAL A 114 1.25 -1.79 4.90
C VAL A 114 0.22 -2.71 4.25
N SER A 115 -0.37 -3.58 5.07
CA SER A 115 -1.54 -4.39 4.74
C SER A 115 -2.57 -4.30 5.85
N GLY A 116 -3.88 -4.32 5.49
CA GLY A 116 -5.00 -4.22 6.43
C GLY A 116 -6.06 -3.19 6.02
N GLY A 117 -5.81 -2.46 4.93
CA GLY A 117 -6.76 -1.48 4.37
C GLY A 117 -7.05 -0.29 5.30
N THR A 118 -8.07 0.48 4.96
CA THR A 118 -8.46 1.66 5.77
C THR A 118 -9.01 1.26 7.14
N ASP A 119 -9.59 0.09 7.27
CA ASP A 119 -10.11 -0.42 8.54
C ASP A 119 -8.96 -0.79 9.50
N GLY A 120 -7.95 -1.52 9.02
CA GLY A 120 -6.73 -1.79 9.80
C GLY A 120 -6.00 -0.50 10.20
N ALA A 121 -5.95 0.49 9.28
CA ALA A 121 -5.37 1.80 9.58
C ALA A 121 -6.13 2.55 10.68
N ARG A 122 -7.47 2.53 10.68
CA ARG A 122 -8.28 3.16 11.74
C ARG A 122 -8.08 2.50 13.09
N ARG A 123 -7.96 1.18 13.12
CA ARG A 123 -7.81 0.40 14.36
C ARG A 123 -6.38 0.33 14.89
N GLY A 124 -5.38 0.82 14.13
CA GLY A 124 -3.97 0.64 14.49
C GLY A 124 -3.52 -0.82 14.42
N THR A 125 -4.10 -1.62 13.54
CA THR A 125 -3.84 -3.06 13.42
C THR A 125 -3.23 -3.44 12.07
N LEU A 126 -2.51 -2.52 11.43
CA LEU A 126 -1.83 -2.80 10.18
C LEU A 126 -0.74 -3.88 10.35
N ALA A 127 -0.56 -4.70 9.33
CA ALA A 127 0.69 -5.42 9.13
C ALA A 127 1.65 -4.48 8.39
N ILE A 128 2.81 -4.21 8.96
CA ILE A 128 3.84 -3.30 8.44
C ILE A 128 5.09 -4.11 8.12
N MET A 129 5.48 -4.09 6.86
CA MET A 129 6.59 -4.86 6.30
C MET A 129 7.77 -3.91 6.09
N THR A 130 8.82 -4.04 6.91
CA THR A 130 9.89 -3.04 6.92
C THR A 130 11.15 -3.57 6.25
N GLY A 131 11.79 -2.71 5.45
CA GLY A 131 13.13 -2.92 4.89
C GLY A 131 14.01 -1.71 5.18
N GLY A 132 15.27 -1.95 5.56
CA GLY A 132 16.23 -0.91 5.89
C GLY A 132 17.20 -1.31 6.97
N SER A 133 17.96 -0.34 7.51
CA SER A 133 18.91 -0.62 8.58
C SER A 133 18.20 -0.99 9.89
N GLU A 134 18.79 -1.91 10.66
CA GLU A 134 18.26 -2.28 11.97
C GLU A 134 18.26 -1.07 12.94
N GLN A 135 19.21 -0.17 12.82
CA GLN A 135 19.28 1.04 13.63
C GLN A 135 18.09 1.95 13.38
N ASP A 136 17.77 2.23 12.12
CA ASP A 136 16.62 3.07 11.74
C ASP A 136 15.30 2.39 12.09
N PHE A 137 15.21 1.07 11.88
CA PHE A 137 14.04 0.30 12.29
C PHE A 137 13.76 0.42 13.78
N ARG A 138 14.77 0.19 14.63
CA ARG A 138 14.60 0.29 16.09
C ARG A 138 14.16 1.70 16.52
N ARG A 139 14.67 2.73 15.85
CA ARG A 139 14.33 4.12 16.15
C ARG A 139 12.89 4.46 15.81
N ILE A 140 12.37 3.96 14.69
CA ILE A 140 11.00 4.24 14.23
C ILE A 140 9.96 3.25 14.75
N LEU A 141 10.37 2.11 15.30
CA LEU A 141 9.49 1.04 15.74
C LEU A 141 8.32 1.51 16.62
N PRO A 142 8.54 2.38 17.65
CA PRO A 142 7.41 2.84 18.47
C PRO A 142 6.33 3.60 17.68
N ALA A 143 6.71 4.34 16.63
CA ALA A 143 5.75 5.01 15.77
C ALA A 143 5.03 4.01 14.84
N LEU A 144 5.72 3.00 14.33
CA LEU A 144 5.11 1.94 13.53
C LEU A 144 4.13 1.10 14.36
N GLU A 145 4.47 0.78 15.60
CA GLU A 145 3.60 0.04 16.54
C GLU A 145 2.34 0.82 16.95
N ALA A 146 2.38 2.16 16.91
CA ALA A 146 1.18 2.97 17.06
C ALA A 146 0.17 2.79 15.89
N MET A 147 0.64 2.39 14.73
CA MET A 147 -0.17 2.23 13.51
C MET A 147 -0.46 0.77 13.16
N GLY A 148 0.31 -0.18 13.69
CA GLY A 148 0.22 -1.59 13.32
C GLY A 148 0.45 -2.56 14.48
N SER A 149 -0.21 -3.70 14.43
CA SER A 149 -0.07 -4.78 15.42
C SER A 149 0.94 -5.86 15.01
N SER A 150 1.38 -5.86 13.75
CA SER A 150 2.38 -6.79 13.23
C SER A 150 3.42 -5.99 12.46
N VAL A 151 4.53 -5.67 13.11
CA VAL A 151 5.63 -4.89 12.53
C VAL A 151 6.88 -5.76 12.49
N ARG A 152 7.51 -5.89 11.31
CA ARG A 152 8.70 -6.76 11.16
C ARG A 152 9.72 -6.14 10.21
N LEU A 153 10.98 -6.12 10.63
CA LEU A 153 12.10 -5.91 9.72
C LEU A 153 12.38 -7.21 8.96
N LEU A 154 12.37 -7.14 7.64
CA LEU A 154 12.45 -8.29 6.74
C LEU A 154 13.77 -8.38 5.97
N GLY A 155 14.61 -7.37 6.09
CA GLY A 155 15.93 -7.28 5.45
C GLY A 155 16.30 -5.85 5.13
N ASP A 156 17.27 -5.69 4.23
CA ASP A 156 17.75 -4.40 3.78
C ASP A 156 16.67 -3.61 3.02
N LEU A 157 16.97 -2.35 2.69
CA LEU A 157 16.08 -1.46 1.94
C LEU A 157 15.52 -2.12 0.68
N GLY A 158 14.21 -2.06 0.52
CA GLY A 158 13.44 -2.73 -0.53
C GLY A 158 12.88 -4.10 -0.11
N ALA A 159 13.28 -4.66 1.05
CA ALA A 159 12.73 -5.92 1.54
C ALA A 159 11.26 -5.77 1.98
N GLY A 160 10.88 -4.64 2.54
CA GLY A 160 9.48 -4.33 2.86
C GLY A 160 8.62 -4.25 1.60
N SER A 161 9.10 -3.55 0.58
CA SER A 161 8.44 -3.44 -0.73
C SER A 161 8.31 -4.80 -1.42
N LEU A 162 9.33 -5.66 -1.35
CA LEU A 162 9.28 -7.03 -1.85
C LEU A 162 8.24 -7.87 -1.08
N ALA A 163 8.22 -7.77 0.23
CA ALA A 163 7.22 -8.46 1.05
C ALA A 163 5.80 -7.98 0.73
N LYS A 164 5.63 -6.68 0.47
CA LYS A 164 4.36 -6.14 0.00
C LYS A 164 3.97 -6.68 -1.37
N ALA A 165 4.92 -6.79 -2.31
CA ALA A 165 4.67 -7.42 -3.61
C ALA A 165 4.20 -8.88 -3.44
N CYS A 166 4.84 -9.68 -2.59
CA CYS A 166 4.40 -11.03 -2.24
C CYS A 166 2.99 -11.04 -1.61
N ASN A 167 2.70 -10.10 -0.70
CA ASN A 167 1.36 -9.94 -0.14
C ASN A 167 0.32 -9.66 -1.23
N GLN A 168 0.62 -8.76 -2.18
CA GLN A 168 -0.30 -8.39 -3.26
C GLN A 168 -0.49 -9.52 -4.28
N LEU A 169 0.54 -10.32 -4.53
CA LEU A 169 0.39 -11.56 -5.28
C LEU A 169 -0.69 -12.46 -4.67
N ILE A 170 -0.60 -12.71 -3.37
CA ILE A 170 -1.57 -13.57 -2.66
C ILE A 170 -2.95 -12.92 -2.64
N VAL A 171 -3.05 -11.65 -2.28
CA VAL A 171 -4.34 -10.93 -2.21
C VAL A 171 -5.00 -10.85 -3.59
N GLY A 172 -4.26 -10.44 -4.62
CA GLY A 172 -4.78 -10.24 -5.96
C GLY A 172 -5.26 -11.54 -6.60
N THR A 173 -4.44 -12.61 -6.53
CA THR A 173 -4.81 -13.90 -7.12
C THR A 173 -5.91 -14.62 -6.33
N THR A 174 -5.94 -14.50 -5.00
CA THR A 174 -7.04 -15.02 -4.18
C THR A 174 -8.35 -14.29 -4.52
N THR A 175 -8.32 -12.97 -4.66
CA THR A 175 -9.52 -12.21 -5.04
C THR A 175 -10.01 -12.60 -6.43
N ALA A 176 -9.10 -12.80 -7.39
CA ALA A 176 -9.43 -13.28 -8.72
C ALA A 176 -10.07 -14.67 -8.69
N ALA A 177 -9.49 -15.62 -7.97
CA ALA A 177 -10.02 -16.97 -7.80
C ALA A 177 -11.41 -16.98 -7.15
N LEU A 178 -11.64 -16.14 -6.12
CA LEU A 178 -12.95 -15.98 -5.50
C LEU A 178 -13.98 -15.36 -6.46
N ALA A 179 -13.56 -14.43 -7.29
CA ALA A 179 -14.41 -13.80 -8.29
C ALA A 179 -14.82 -14.79 -9.38
N GLU A 180 -13.89 -15.62 -9.88
CA GLU A 180 -14.18 -16.71 -10.83
C GLU A 180 -15.14 -17.74 -10.21
N ALA A 181 -14.89 -18.15 -8.97
CA ALA A 181 -15.77 -19.07 -8.25
C ALA A 181 -17.18 -18.51 -8.07
N ALA A 182 -17.30 -17.23 -7.74
CA ALA A 182 -18.59 -16.55 -7.62
C ALA A 182 -19.36 -16.52 -8.94
N GLU A 183 -18.68 -16.22 -10.04
CA GLU A 183 -19.30 -16.14 -11.36
C GLU A 183 -19.71 -17.54 -11.86
N LEU A 184 -18.85 -18.53 -11.66
CA LEU A 184 -19.16 -19.93 -11.99
C LEU A 184 -20.39 -20.43 -11.20
N ALA A 185 -20.42 -20.17 -9.90
CA ALA A 185 -21.53 -20.58 -9.03
C ALA A 185 -22.86 -19.95 -9.45
N GLU A 186 -22.86 -18.62 -9.66
CA GLU A 186 -24.06 -17.90 -10.07
C GLU A 186 -24.60 -18.39 -11.41
N ARG A 187 -23.73 -18.56 -12.42
CA ARG A 187 -24.13 -19.10 -13.75
C ARG A 187 -24.62 -20.55 -13.69
N SER A 188 -24.18 -21.28 -12.65
CA SER A 188 -24.62 -22.64 -12.38
C SER A 188 -25.90 -22.71 -11.52
N GLY A 189 -26.49 -21.56 -11.16
CA GLY A 189 -27.73 -21.48 -10.37
C GLY A 189 -27.51 -21.66 -8.87
N MET A 190 -26.23 -21.52 -8.38
CA MET A 190 -25.90 -21.62 -6.97
C MET A 190 -25.94 -20.26 -6.30
N ASP A 191 -26.38 -20.21 -5.04
CA ASP A 191 -26.27 -19.01 -4.22
C ASP A 191 -24.80 -18.77 -3.79
N VAL A 192 -24.25 -17.63 -4.23
CA VAL A 192 -22.87 -17.23 -3.97
C VAL A 192 -22.62 -16.96 -2.49
N HIS A 193 -23.62 -16.45 -1.75
CA HIS A 193 -23.48 -16.26 -0.30
C HIS A 193 -23.35 -17.60 0.43
N ALA A 194 -24.21 -18.55 0.13
CA ALA A 194 -24.15 -19.89 0.71
C ALA A 194 -22.85 -20.61 0.33
N LEU A 195 -22.34 -20.43 -0.90
CA LEU A 195 -21.05 -20.97 -1.31
C LEU A 195 -19.93 -20.42 -0.42
N PHE A 196 -19.83 -19.09 -0.29
CA PHE A 196 -18.74 -18.46 0.49
C PHE A 196 -18.82 -18.78 1.99
N GLU A 197 -20.02 -18.95 2.54
CA GLU A 197 -20.22 -19.40 3.90
C GLU A 197 -19.60 -20.79 4.12
N VAL A 198 -19.89 -21.75 3.25
CA VAL A 198 -19.32 -23.11 3.32
C VAL A 198 -17.79 -23.07 3.13
N LEU A 199 -17.29 -22.32 2.15
CA LEU A 199 -15.86 -22.21 1.88
C LEU A 199 -15.09 -21.62 3.06
N SER A 200 -15.71 -20.73 3.85
CA SER A 200 -15.11 -20.13 5.04
C SER A 200 -14.82 -21.15 6.15
N GLY A 201 -15.47 -22.32 6.15
CA GLY A 201 -15.22 -23.43 7.08
C GLY A 201 -14.16 -24.42 6.61
N GLY A 202 -13.63 -24.27 5.39
CA GLY A 202 -12.69 -25.23 4.78
C GLY A 202 -11.32 -24.64 4.44
N LEU A 203 -10.54 -25.38 3.65
CA LEU A 203 -9.19 -24.97 3.23
C LEU A 203 -9.15 -23.71 2.35
N ALA A 204 -10.27 -23.34 1.74
CA ALA A 204 -10.39 -22.11 0.98
C ALA A 204 -10.56 -20.85 1.87
N ALA A 205 -10.71 -21.02 3.18
CA ALA A 205 -10.81 -19.92 4.13
C ALA A 205 -9.57 -19.03 4.06
N SER A 206 -9.81 -17.72 4.03
CA SER A 206 -8.75 -16.71 4.06
C SER A 206 -9.29 -15.39 4.55
N ARG A 207 -8.39 -14.50 5.02
CA ARG A 207 -8.77 -13.13 5.34
C ARG A 207 -9.31 -12.38 4.12
N VAL A 208 -8.85 -12.73 2.91
CA VAL A 208 -9.38 -12.18 1.66
C VAL A 208 -10.83 -12.61 1.45
N LEU A 209 -11.15 -13.91 1.60
CA LEU A 209 -12.53 -14.40 1.51
C LEU A 209 -13.43 -13.69 2.52
N GLU A 210 -12.97 -13.55 3.76
CA GLU A 210 -13.74 -12.89 4.82
C GLU A 210 -14.07 -11.41 4.51
N LEU A 211 -13.12 -10.66 3.94
CA LEU A 211 -13.28 -9.23 3.68
C LEU A 211 -13.86 -8.92 2.30
N VAL A 212 -13.50 -9.67 1.28
CA VAL A 212 -13.87 -9.40 -0.11
C VAL A 212 -15.05 -10.27 -0.56
N GLY A 213 -15.18 -11.48 -0.02
CA GLY A 213 -16.27 -12.41 -0.37
C GLY A 213 -17.68 -11.81 -0.30
N PRO A 214 -18.07 -11.16 0.81
CA PRO A 214 -19.38 -10.50 0.90
C PRO A 214 -19.61 -9.46 -0.20
N ARG A 215 -18.58 -8.71 -0.58
CA ARG A 215 -18.64 -7.70 -1.64
C ARG A 215 -18.78 -8.35 -3.02
N LEU A 216 -18.05 -9.43 -3.27
CA LEU A 216 -18.16 -10.22 -4.48
C LEU A 216 -19.58 -10.80 -4.61
N ALA A 217 -20.12 -11.39 -3.55
CA ALA A 217 -21.45 -11.96 -3.54
C ALA A 217 -22.54 -10.91 -3.79
N ALA A 218 -22.44 -9.76 -3.13
CA ALA A 218 -23.38 -8.64 -3.27
C ALA A 218 -23.18 -7.80 -4.54
N LYS A 219 -22.10 -8.04 -5.33
CA LYS A 219 -21.67 -7.17 -6.44
C LYS A 219 -21.52 -5.70 -6.01
N ASP A 220 -21.03 -5.50 -4.78
CA ASP A 220 -20.71 -4.16 -4.25
C ASP A 220 -19.31 -3.75 -4.66
N TYR A 221 -19.22 -2.85 -5.61
CA TYR A 221 -17.97 -2.34 -6.16
C TYR A 221 -17.66 -0.91 -5.69
N THR A 222 -18.32 -0.45 -4.61
CA THR A 222 -18.04 0.85 -3.99
C THR A 222 -16.57 0.94 -3.56
N PRO A 223 -15.80 1.95 -3.99
CA PRO A 223 -14.36 1.97 -3.81
C PRO A 223 -13.94 2.00 -2.33
N THR A 224 -13.14 1.02 -1.91
CA THR A 224 -12.34 1.01 -0.67
C THR A 224 -10.85 0.95 -0.97
N GLY A 225 -10.49 0.32 -2.08
CA GLY A 225 -9.17 0.26 -2.65
C GLY A 225 -9.28 0.05 -4.17
N PRO A 226 -8.95 1.08 -4.99
CA PRO A 226 -9.11 1.01 -6.44
C PRO A 226 -8.39 -0.17 -7.09
N ALA A 227 -9.11 -0.92 -7.94
CA ALA A 227 -8.63 -2.12 -8.59
C ALA A 227 -7.39 -1.88 -9.48
N LYS A 228 -7.25 -0.69 -10.07
CA LYS A 228 -6.07 -0.29 -10.86
C LYS A 228 -4.75 -0.42 -10.11
N PHE A 229 -4.75 -0.29 -8.78
CA PHE A 229 -3.53 -0.45 -7.99
C PHE A 229 -3.07 -1.91 -7.93
N MET A 230 -3.99 -2.88 -8.08
CA MET A 230 -3.59 -4.28 -8.12
C MET A 230 -2.80 -4.63 -9.38
N HIS A 231 -3.17 -4.06 -10.54
CA HIS A 231 -2.40 -4.19 -11.77
C HIS A 231 -0.95 -3.71 -11.58
N LYS A 232 -0.79 -2.51 -11.02
CA LYS A 232 0.53 -1.94 -10.69
C LYS A 232 1.31 -2.83 -9.72
N ASP A 233 0.66 -3.23 -8.62
CA ASP A 233 1.32 -3.99 -7.55
C ASP A 233 1.79 -5.38 -8.03
N LEU A 234 1.01 -6.05 -8.90
CA LEU A 234 1.39 -7.32 -9.51
C LEU A 234 2.54 -7.15 -10.52
N SER A 235 2.65 -6.01 -11.18
CA SER A 235 3.79 -5.71 -12.05
C SER A 235 5.11 -5.64 -11.24
N PHE A 236 5.07 -5.17 -9.99
CA PHE A 236 6.24 -5.22 -9.09
C PHE A 236 6.63 -6.65 -8.70
N VAL A 237 5.67 -7.59 -8.67
CA VAL A 237 5.99 -9.02 -8.49
C VAL A 237 6.78 -9.55 -9.67
N LEU A 238 6.35 -9.24 -10.91
CA LEU A 238 7.04 -9.67 -12.13
C LEU A 238 8.45 -9.07 -12.23
N GLU A 239 8.61 -7.78 -11.93
CA GLU A 239 9.91 -7.12 -11.86
C GLU A 239 10.84 -7.82 -10.86
N SER A 240 10.32 -8.10 -9.66
CA SER A 240 11.08 -8.76 -8.60
C SER A 240 11.42 -10.21 -8.95
N ALA A 241 10.50 -10.94 -9.56
CA ALA A 241 10.72 -12.32 -10.03
C ALA A 241 11.79 -12.38 -11.11
N GLY A 242 11.76 -11.43 -12.07
CA GLY A 242 12.82 -11.30 -13.09
C GLY A 242 14.19 -11.04 -12.47
N THR A 243 14.28 -10.15 -11.49
CA THR A 243 15.53 -9.86 -10.76
C THR A 243 16.02 -11.07 -9.97
N ALA A 244 15.11 -11.83 -9.35
CA ALA A 244 15.44 -13.02 -8.57
C ALA A 244 15.68 -14.29 -9.42
N GLY A 245 15.41 -14.22 -10.73
CA GLY A 245 15.53 -15.38 -11.63
C GLY A 245 14.51 -16.49 -11.34
N THR A 246 13.31 -16.15 -10.86
CA THR A 246 12.25 -17.11 -10.56
C THR A 246 11.02 -16.90 -11.44
N ALA A 247 10.25 -17.96 -11.70
CA ALA A 247 8.98 -17.86 -12.41
C ALA A 247 7.85 -17.37 -11.46
N ALA A 248 6.94 -16.56 -12.00
CA ALA A 248 5.75 -16.07 -11.27
C ALA A 248 4.48 -16.16 -12.16
N PRO A 249 4.06 -17.37 -12.58
CA PRO A 249 2.95 -17.53 -13.53
C PRO A 249 1.62 -16.97 -13.02
N MET A 250 1.33 -17.06 -11.71
CA MET A 250 0.13 -16.48 -11.14
C MET A 250 0.15 -14.95 -11.14
N ALA A 251 1.34 -14.33 -10.99
CA ALA A 251 1.48 -12.89 -11.13
C ALA A 251 1.22 -12.46 -12.58
N SER A 252 1.73 -13.21 -13.57
CA SER A 252 1.50 -12.92 -14.99
C SER A 252 0.01 -12.96 -15.33
N ALA A 253 -0.68 -14.04 -14.99
CA ALA A 253 -2.12 -14.16 -15.20
C ALA A 253 -2.91 -13.06 -14.48
N GLY A 254 -2.46 -12.68 -13.26
CA GLY A 254 -3.06 -11.60 -12.51
C GLY A 254 -2.87 -10.23 -13.17
N VAL A 255 -1.66 -9.93 -13.67
CA VAL A 255 -1.40 -8.68 -14.42
C VAL A 255 -2.34 -8.56 -15.60
N ASP A 256 -2.47 -9.63 -16.42
CA ASP A 256 -3.33 -9.64 -17.59
C ASP A 256 -4.82 -9.42 -17.20
N LEU A 257 -5.29 -10.10 -16.17
CA LEU A 257 -6.66 -9.95 -15.67
C LEU A 257 -6.94 -8.53 -15.15
N TYR A 258 -6.04 -7.96 -14.33
CA TYR A 258 -6.25 -6.61 -13.81
C TYR A 258 -6.00 -5.52 -14.86
N ALA A 259 -5.22 -5.79 -15.92
CA ALA A 259 -5.16 -4.94 -17.10
C ALA A 259 -6.52 -4.86 -17.80
N GLU A 260 -7.21 -6.01 -17.91
CA GLU A 260 -8.58 -6.06 -18.48
C GLU A 260 -9.59 -5.29 -17.61
N VAL A 261 -9.49 -5.39 -16.27
CA VAL A 261 -10.32 -4.57 -15.35
C VAL A 261 -10.14 -3.07 -15.64
N VAL A 262 -8.91 -2.63 -15.89
CA VAL A 262 -8.62 -1.22 -16.23
C VAL A 262 -9.15 -0.88 -17.63
N ALA A 263 -8.97 -1.76 -18.61
CA ALA A 263 -9.43 -1.55 -19.99
C ALA A 263 -10.95 -1.41 -20.09
N GLN A 264 -11.70 -2.14 -19.24
CA GLN A 264 -13.15 -2.03 -19.12
C GLN A 264 -13.63 -0.78 -18.35
N GLY A 265 -12.73 0.11 -17.92
CA GLY A 265 -13.08 1.31 -17.15
C GLY A 265 -13.45 1.05 -15.69
N LEU A 266 -13.16 -0.14 -15.16
CA LEU A 266 -13.49 -0.54 -13.78
C LEU A 266 -12.38 -0.23 -12.77
N GLY A 267 -11.26 0.33 -13.25
CA GLY A 267 -10.04 0.52 -12.45
C GLY A 267 -10.21 1.40 -11.20
N ASP A 268 -11.14 2.34 -11.20
CA ASP A 268 -11.43 3.22 -10.06
C ASP A 268 -12.44 2.61 -9.06
N LEU A 269 -13.07 1.50 -9.42
CA LEU A 269 -13.94 0.74 -8.54
C LEU A 269 -13.12 -0.09 -7.54
N ASP A 270 -13.81 -0.71 -6.59
CA ASP A 270 -13.19 -1.62 -5.62
C ASP A 270 -12.53 -2.83 -6.30
N LEU A 271 -11.57 -3.44 -5.61
CA LEU A 271 -10.91 -4.66 -6.06
C LEU A 271 -11.90 -5.79 -6.43
N ALA A 272 -13.06 -5.84 -5.76
CA ALA A 272 -14.15 -6.79 -6.07
C ALA A 272 -14.71 -6.63 -7.50
N ALA A 273 -14.48 -5.49 -8.18
CA ALA A 273 -14.93 -5.26 -9.55
C ALA A 273 -14.26 -6.21 -10.57
N VAL A 274 -13.20 -6.92 -10.19
CA VAL A 274 -12.63 -8.00 -11.02
C VAL A 274 -13.69 -9.04 -11.39
N ARG A 275 -14.69 -9.30 -10.54
CA ARG A 275 -15.83 -10.18 -10.87
C ARG A 275 -16.63 -9.65 -12.05
N GLN A 276 -16.88 -8.34 -12.12
CA GLN A 276 -17.59 -7.75 -13.27
C GLN A 276 -16.80 -7.91 -14.56
N ALA A 277 -15.48 -7.72 -14.51
CA ALA A 277 -14.63 -7.94 -15.68
C ALA A 277 -14.70 -9.40 -16.16
N ILE A 278 -14.60 -10.37 -15.25
CA ILE A 278 -14.73 -11.80 -15.57
C ILE A 278 -16.09 -12.14 -16.18
N ALA A 279 -17.17 -11.56 -15.66
CA ALA A 279 -18.52 -11.79 -16.18
C ALA A 279 -18.67 -11.45 -17.68
N THR A 280 -17.97 -10.42 -18.15
CA THR A 280 -17.98 -10.01 -19.56
C THR A 280 -17.05 -10.84 -20.44
N MET A 281 -15.94 -11.35 -19.93
CA MET A 281 -14.98 -12.21 -20.66
C MET A 281 -15.62 -13.55 -21.09
N GLY A 282 -16.60 -14.06 -20.37
CA GLY A 282 -17.25 -15.34 -20.62
C GLY A 282 -18.44 -15.30 -21.62
N THR A 283 -18.73 -14.15 -22.22
CA THR A 283 -19.88 -13.96 -23.14
C THR A 283 -19.48 -13.84 -24.61
N ALA A 284 -18.20 -14.09 -24.94
CA ALA A 284 -17.69 -14.05 -26.30
C ALA A 284 -17.83 -15.40 -27.02
#